data_f6956c58cd930314232624a8d817e0df
#
_entry.id   f6956c58cd930314232624a8d817e0df
#
_cell.length_a   1.000
_cell.length_b   1.000
_cell.length_c   1.000
_cell.angle_alpha   90.00
_cell.angle_beta   90.00
_cell.angle_gamma   90.00
#
_symmetry.space_group_name_H-M   'P 1'
#
loop_
_entity.id
_entity.type
_entity.pdbx_description
1 polymer ?
#
loop_
_entity_poly.entity_id
_entity_poly.type
_entity_poly.pdbx_seq_one_letter_code
_entity_poly.pdbx_strand_id
1 'polypeptide(L)'
;MQLQKLLSYTRKAIDDYQMIEDGDRIAVGISGGKDSLTLLYALASLQRFYPKKFSLIAVSVDLGYEGFDLSPVAALCVALGVEYHVIPTEIGKMVFSSQNDGSPCSLCAKLRKGALNNAVKEYGCNKVAYAHHMDDVVETMFLSMIFESRFYCFPPVTYLDRADLTVIRPMIYVSEAEVKGFRNKYHLPVVGNPCPVDGATKRQYAKKLVRQINQDHPGARQRIFRAVMEGNIPGWSKKR
;
A
#
# COMPACT_ATOMS: atom_id res chain seq x y z
N MET A 1 -6.45 5.64 16.07
CA MET A 1 -5.56 4.59 16.63
C MET A 1 -4.36 5.22 17.33
N GLN A 2 -3.83 4.61 18.38
CA GLN A 2 -2.58 5.02 19.04
C GLN A 2 -1.37 4.50 18.24
N LEU A 3 -0.24 5.21 18.28
CA LEU A 3 1.00 4.80 17.61
C LEU A 3 1.45 3.40 18.03
N GLN A 4 1.49 3.11 19.32
CA GLN A 4 1.89 1.79 19.83
C GLN A 4 1.08 0.64 19.22
N LYS A 5 -0.23 0.82 19.03
CA LYS A 5 -1.10 -0.19 18.42
C LYS A 5 -0.77 -0.37 16.94
N LEU A 6 -0.54 0.73 16.20
CA LEU A 6 -0.10 0.68 14.80
C LEU A 6 1.21 -0.09 14.69
N LEU A 7 2.21 0.27 15.51
CA LEU A 7 3.52 -0.38 15.50
C LEU A 7 3.44 -1.86 15.86
N SER A 8 2.59 -2.24 16.84
CA SER A 8 2.38 -3.65 17.21
C SER A 8 1.85 -4.48 16.04
N TYR A 9 0.84 -4.00 15.31
CA TYR A 9 0.29 -4.71 14.17
C TYR A 9 1.26 -4.75 12.98
N THR A 10 1.93 -3.63 12.71
CA THR A 10 2.92 -3.54 11.64
C THR A 10 4.10 -4.48 11.92
N ARG A 11 4.65 -4.44 13.14
CA ARG A 11 5.72 -5.34 13.57
C ARG A 11 5.29 -6.80 13.48
N LYS A 12 4.10 -7.13 13.97
CA LYS A 12 3.58 -8.50 13.89
C LYS A 12 3.52 -9.02 12.45
N ALA A 13 3.09 -8.19 11.48
CA ALA A 13 3.08 -8.58 10.07
C ALA A 13 4.52 -8.77 9.53
N ILE A 14 5.44 -7.88 9.89
CA ILE A 14 6.85 -7.97 9.50
C ILE A 14 7.47 -9.27 10.03
N ASP A 15 7.23 -9.60 11.29
CA ASP A 15 7.78 -10.79 11.94
C ASP A 15 7.14 -12.08 11.40
N ASP A 16 5.80 -12.14 11.29
CA ASP A 16 5.05 -13.32 10.81
C ASP A 16 5.45 -13.72 9.36
N TYR A 17 5.80 -12.75 8.52
CA TYR A 17 6.13 -12.99 7.10
C TYR A 17 7.58 -12.69 6.75
N GLN A 18 8.44 -12.43 7.73
CA GLN A 18 9.87 -12.13 7.54
C GLN A 18 10.10 -11.07 6.45
N MET A 19 9.38 -9.95 6.58
CA MET A 19 9.37 -8.90 5.54
C MET A 19 10.66 -8.09 5.49
N ILE A 20 11.39 -7.98 6.62
CA ILE A 20 12.59 -7.14 6.76
C ILE A 20 13.76 -8.00 7.21
N GLU A 21 14.87 -7.89 6.50
CA GLU A 21 16.15 -8.48 6.84
C GLU A 21 17.16 -7.39 7.24
N ASP A 22 18.23 -7.82 7.89
CA ASP A 22 19.30 -6.89 8.28
C ASP A 22 20.00 -6.35 7.04
N GLY A 23 20.21 -5.04 6.99
CA GLY A 23 20.81 -4.36 5.83
C GLY A 23 19.83 -3.97 4.71
N ASP A 24 18.54 -4.26 4.81
CA ASP A 24 17.56 -3.85 3.79
C ASP A 24 17.53 -2.34 3.56
N ARG A 25 17.41 -1.94 2.29
CA ARG A 25 17.05 -0.60 1.88
C ARG A 25 15.64 -0.62 1.28
N ILE A 26 14.69 0.00 1.97
CA ILE A 26 13.25 -0.13 1.68
C ILE A 26 12.72 1.19 1.15
N ALA A 27 12.13 1.19 -0.03
CA ALA A 27 11.37 2.32 -0.53
C ALA A 27 9.90 2.23 -0.10
N VAL A 28 9.37 3.29 0.49
CA VAL A 28 7.94 3.40 0.77
C VAL A 28 7.26 4.12 -0.39
N GLY A 29 6.35 3.44 -1.09
CA GLY A 29 5.57 4.03 -2.18
C GLY A 29 4.53 5.01 -1.62
N ILE A 30 4.70 6.30 -1.90
CA ILE A 30 3.86 7.38 -1.40
C ILE A 30 2.90 7.86 -2.49
N SER A 31 1.60 7.73 -2.21
CA SER A 31 0.54 8.25 -3.09
C SER A 31 -0.03 9.61 -2.63
N GLY A 32 0.45 10.14 -1.52
CA GLY A 32 -0.18 11.28 -0.84
C GLY A 32 -1.43 10.91 -0.01
N GLY A 33 -1.95 9.70 -0.15
CA GLY A 33 -3.13 9.23 0.58
C GLY A 33 -2.82 8.79 2.02
N LYS A 34 -3.88 8.76 2.84
CA LYS A 34 -3.82 8.39 4.26
C LYS A 34 -3.05 7.08 4.55
N ASP A 35 -3.19 6.08 3.66
CA ASP A 35 -2.62 4.75 3.88
C ASP A 35 -1.11 4.78 3.71
N SER A 36 -0.59 5.38 2.63
CA SER A 36 0.83 5.50 2.37
C SER A 36 1.57 6.34 3.42
N LEU A 37 0.95 7.43 3.87
CA LEU A 37 1.51 8.27 4.93
C LEU A 37 1.52 7.56 6.29
N THR A 38 0.48 6.76 6.59
CA THR A 38 0.45 5.93 7.81
C THR A 38 1.55 4.87 7.78
N LEU A 39 1.77 4.21 6.63
CA LEU A 39 2.86 3.24 6.46
C LEU A 39 4.24 3.88 6.66
N LEU A 40 4.47 5.04 6.03
CA LEU A 40 5.72 5.79 6.19
C LEU A 40 5.98 6.09 7.67
N TYR A 41 4.99 6.62 8.36
CA TYR A 41 5.10 6.96 9.78
C TYR A 41 5.40 5.71 10.63
N ALA A 42 4.73 4.59 10.35
CA ALA A 42 4.94 3.33 11.06
C ALA A 42 6.37 2.80 10.86
N LEU A 43 6.86 2.73 9.61
CA LEU A 43 8.20 2.19 9.31
C LEU A 43 9.31 3.10 9.83
N ALA A 44 9.19 4.43 9.69
CA ALA A 44 10.15 5.39 10.25
C ALA A 44 10.21 5.30 11.78
N SER A 45 9.07 5.08 12.45
CA SER A 45 9.04 4.87 13.89
C SER A 45 9.67 3.54 14.31
N LEU A 46 9.37 2.45 13.57
CA LEU A 46 9.93 1.12 13.85
C LEU A 46 11.44 1.07 13.64
N GLN A 47 11.98 1.76 12.65
CA GLN A 47 13.41 1.79 12.32
C GLN A 47 14.28 2.11 13.54
N ARG A 48 13.76 2.90 14.49
CA ARG A 48 14.51 3.35 15.68
C ARG A 48 14.80 2.23 16.69
N PHE A 49 13.98 1.19 16.73
CA PHE A 49 14.07 0.15 17.77
C PHE A 49 13.82 -1.28 17.25
N TYR A 50 13.56 -1.46 15.95
CA TYR A 50 13.42 -2.79 15.38
C TYR A 50 14.76 -3.54 15.44
N PRO A 51 14.79 -4.85 15.77
CA PRO A 51 16.04 -5.59 15.96
C PRO A 51 16.94 -5.63 14.74
N LYS A 52 16.33 -5.75 13.54
CA LYS A 52 17.05 -5.74 12.27
C LYS A 52 17.26 -4.32 11.79
N LYS A 53 18.46 -3.99 11.33
CA LYS A 53 18.81 -2.65 10.80
C LYS A 53 18.40 -2.55 9.34
N PHE A 54 17.66 -1.52 9.00
CA PHE A 54 17.26 -1.20 7.63
C PHE A 54 17.23 0.30 7.41
N SER A 55 17.34 0.71 6.16
CA SER A 55 17.21 2.10 5.75
C SER A 55 15.89 2.34 4.99
N LEU A 56 15.39 3.57 5.03
CA LEU A 56 14.13 3.97 4.39
C LEU A 56 14.36 5.13 3.45
N ILE A 57 13.70 5.08 2.30
CA ILE A 57 13.40 6.23 1.46
C ILE A 57 11.89 6.29 1.19
N ALA A 58 11.37 7.48 0.93
CA ALA A 58 10.00 7.69 0.48
C ALA A 58 10.02 8.08 -1.00
N VAL A 59 9.15 7.47 -1.82
CA VAL A 59 9.12 7.72 -3.27
C VAL A 59 7.69 7.96 -3.73
N SER A 60 7.44 9.10 -4.37
CA SER A 60 6.20 9.42 -5.07
C SER A 60 6.40 9.39 -6.58
N VAL A 61 5.42 8.87 -7.30
CA VAL A 61 5.33 9.04 -8.76
C VAL A 61 4.33 10.16 -9.02
N ASP A 62 4.83 11.28 -9.52
CA ASP A 62 3.99 12.37 -10.00
C ASP A 62 3.45 12.01 -11.39
N LEU A 63 2.13 12.05 -11.55
CA LEU A 63 1.46 11.68 -12.79
C LEU A 63 1.37 12.83 -13.81
N GLY A 64 1.86 14.02 -13.44
CA GLY A 64 1.82 15.22 -14.28
C GLY A 64 0.45 15.91 -14.33
N TYR A 65 -0.37 15.76 -13.28
CA TYR A 65 -1.61 16.54 -13.15
C TYR A 65 -1.33 17.92 -12.57
N GLU A 66 -1.96 18.95 -13.10
CA GLU A 66 -1.89 20.28 -12.55
C GLU A 66 -2.45 20.37 -11.13
N GLY A 67 -1.82 21.17 -10.29
CA GLY A 67 -2.24 21.38 -8.90
C GLY A 67 -1.95 20.24 -7.94
N PHE A 68 -1.17 19.23 -8.32
CA PHE A 68 -0.76 18.16 -7.41
C PHE A 68 0.43 18.61 -6.55
N ASP A 69 0.13 19.16 -5.38
CA ASP A 69 1.14 19.66 -4.45
C ASP A 69 1.58 18.58 -3.45
N LEU A 70 2.83 18.16 -3.53
CA LEU A 70 3.45 17.19 -2.64
C LEU A 70 4.30 17.84 -1.51
N SER A 71 4.31 19.18 -1.41
CA SER A 71 5.07 19.88 -0.37
C SER A 71 4.70 19.49 1.07
N PRO A 72 3.41 19.22 1.41
CA PRO A 72 3.06 18.74 2.75
C PRO A 72 3.62 17.33 3.05
N VAL A 73 3.74 16.48 2.02
CA VAL A 73 4.36 15.15 2.14
C VAL A 73 5.86 15.28 2.35
N ALA A 74 6.53 16.18 1.61
CA ALA A 74 7.95 16.46 1.79
C ALA A 74 8.26 16.94 3.22
N ALA A 75 7.45 17.85 3.75
CA ALA A 75 7.58 18.33 5.13
C ALA A 75 7.43 17.18 6.16
N LEU A 76 6.49 16.26 5.95
CA LEU A 76 6.37 15.06 6.80
C LEU A 76 7.61 14.17 6.72
N CYS A 77 8.17 13.95 5.53
CA CYS A 77 9.38 13.15 5.36
C CYS A 77 10.57 13.76 6.10
N VAL A 78 10.75 15.08 6.01
CA VAL A 78 11.78 15.81 6.78
C VAL A 78 11.59 15.62 8.29
N ALA A 79 10.35 15.78 8.78
CA ALA A 79 10.02 15.61 10.20
C ALA A 79 10.27 14.17 10.69
N LEU A 80 10.16 13.17 9.82
CA LEU A 80 10.44 11.77 10.13
C LEU A 80 11.91 11.37 9.93
N GLY A 81 12.73 12.26 9.33
CA GLY A 81 14.12 11.97 8.98
C GLY A 81 14.25 10.95 7.84
N VAL A 82 13.30 10.94 6.90
CA VAL A 82 13.29 10.02 5.76
C VAL A 82 13.58 10.80 4.47
N GLU A 83 14.54 10.31 3.68
CA GLU A 83 14.85 10.84 2.35
C GLU A 83 13.65 10.72 1.42
N TYR A 84 13.29 11.77 0.67
CA TYR A 84 12.10 11.80 -0.17
C TYR A 84 12.43 12.15 -1.63
N HIS A 85 11.91 11.34 -2.54
CA HIS A 85 12.05 11.51 -3.98
C HIS A 85 10.70 11.60 -4.67
N VAL A 86 10.58 12.53 -5.61
CA VAL A 86 9.43 12.65 -6.51
C VAL A 86 9.90 12.33 -7.92
N ILE A 87 9.26 11.35 -8.55
CA ILE A 87 9.55 10.93 -9.92
C ILE A 87 8.57 11.63 -10.85
N PRO A 88 8.98 12.62 -11.62
CA PRO A 88 8.10 13.30 -12.55
C PRO A 88 7.78 12.36 -13.72
N THR A 89 6.50 12.28 -14.10
CA THR A 89 6.05 11.50 -15.26
C THR A 89 4.91 12.23 -15.99
N GLU A 90 4.62 11.80 -17.21
CA GLU A 90 3.46 12.24 -17.98
C GLU A 90 2.36 11.17 -18.07
N ILE A 91 2.32 10.26 -17.09
CA ILE A 91 1.38 9.13 -17.08
C ILE A 91 -0.06 9.61 -17.19
N GLY A 92 -0.40 10.71 -16.52
CA GLY A 92 -1.75 11.30 -16.60
C GLY A 92 -2.15 11.61 -18.04
N LYS A 93 -1.30 12.28 -18.81
CA LYS A 93 -1.54 12.57 -20.21
C LYS A 93 -1.62 11.30 -21.07
N MET A 94 -0.68 10.37 -20.88
CA MET A 94 -0.61 9.12 -21.64
C MET A 94 -1.85 8.25 -21.49
N VAL A 95 -2.41 8.18 -20.29
CA VAL A 95 -3.59 7.34 -19.98
C VAL A 95 -4.86 7.87 -20.67
N PHE A 96 -4.99 9.18 -20.82
CA PHE A 96 -6.18 9.79 -21.45
C PHE A 96 -6.03 10.09 -22.94
N SER A 97 -4.81 10.10 -23.47
CA SER A 97 -4.57 10.28 -24.91
C SER A 97 -4.59 8.97 -25.71
N SER A 98 -4.40 7.84 -25.07
CA SER A 98 -4.39 6.54 -25.75
C SER A 98 -5.82 6.06 -26.03
N GLN A 99 -6.15 5.78 -27.31
CA GLN A 99 -7.37 5.08 -27.75
C GLN A 99 -7.33 3.57 -27.37
N ASN A 100 -6.92 3.25 -26.16
CA ASN A 100 -6.85 1.87 -25.75
C ASN A 100 -8.23 1.39 -25.27
N ASP A 101 -8.69 0.25 -25.78
CA ASP A 101 -9.92 -0.45 -25.38
C ASP A 101 -9.91 -0.94 -23.90
N GLY A 102 -8.85 -0.65 -23.15
CA GLY A 102 -8.67 -1.01 -21.76
C GLY A 102 -9.12 0.06 -20.76
N SER A 103 -9.39 -0.34 -19.53
CA SER A 103 -9.71 0.59 -18.44
C SER A 103 -8.53 1.56 -18.19
N PRO A 104 -8.73 2.89 -18.25
CA PRO A 104 -7.69 3.89 -17.95
C PRO A 104 -7.01 3.65 -16.59
N CYS A 105 -7.77 3.23 -15.58
CA CYS A 105 -7.24 2.94 -14.25
C CYS A 105 -6.26 1.75 -14.24
N SER A 106 -6.51 0.73 -15.07
CA SER A 106 -5.61 -0.43 -15.16
C SER A 106 -4.27 -0.05 -15.80
N LEU A 107 -4.31 0.74 -16.88
CA LEU A 107 -3.10 1.24 -17.55
C LEU A 107 -2.31 2.17 -16.62
N CYS A 108 -2.98 3.11 -15.95
CA CYS A 108 -2.37 4.01 -14.97
C CYS A 108 -1.67 3.23 -13.85
N ALA A 109 -2.33 2.23 -13.26
CA ALA A 109 -1.75 1.41 -12.21
C ALA A 109 -0.51 0.65 -12.68
N LYS A 110 -0.52 0.12 -13.92
CA LYS A 110 0.61 -0.58 -14.53
C LYS A 110 1.80 0.36 -14.76
N LEU A 111 1.56 1.54 -15.33
CA LEU A 111 2.61 2.53 -15.62
C LEU A 111 3.21 3.08 -14.33
N ARG A 112 2.38 3.45 -13.34
CA ARG A 112 2.85 3.90 -12.01
C ARG A 112 3.72 2.86 -11.32
N LYS A 113 3.28 1.59 -11.34
CA LYS A 113 4.06 0.51 -10.75
C LYS A 113 5.41 0.33 -11.45
N GLY A 114 5.44 0.42 -12.78
CA GLY A 114 6.67 0.35 -13.57
C GLY A 114 7.63 1.49 -13.22
N ALA A 115 7.15 2.74 -13.25
CA ALA A 115 7.94 3.92 -12.91
C ALA A 115 8.50 3.86 -11.48
N LEU A 116 7.66 3.47 -10.51
CA LEU A 116 8.09 3.31 -9.13
C LEU A 116 9.17 2.23 -9.00
N ASN A 117 8.98 1.04 -9.58
CA ASN A 117 9.93 -0.05 -9.46
C ASN A 117 11.30 0.29 -10.08
N ASN A 118 11.32 0.96 -11.22
CA ASN A 118 12.56 1.41 -11.85
C ASN A 118 13.31 2.39 -10.95
N ALA A 119 12.63 3.43 -10.46
CA ALA A 119 13.23 4.42 -9.58
C ALA A 119 13.73 3.80 -8.27
N VAL A 120 12.95 2.91 -7.65
CA VAL A 120 13.33 2.22 -6.42
C VAL A 120 14.63 1.43 -6.60
N LYS A 121 14.80 0.80 -7.77
CA LYS A 121 16.02 0.08 -8.11
C LYS A 121 17.21 1.01 -8.34
N GLU A 122 17.00 2.12 -9.05
CA GLU A 122 18.03 3.17 -9.28
C GLU A 122 18.54 3.77 -7.94
N TYR A 123 17.67 3.89 -6.94
CA TYR A 123 18.05 4.31 -5.59
C TYR A 123 18.68 3.19 -4.75
N GLY A 124 18.99 2.03 -5.33
CA GLY A 124 19.64 0.91 -4.67
C GLY A 124 18.79 0.22 -3.61
N CYS A 125 17.47 0.33 -3.69
CA CYS A 125 16.57 -0.39 -2.79
C CYS A 125 16.36 -1.83 -3.28
N ASN A 126 16.33 -2.77 -2.35
CA ASN A 126 15.99 -4.18 -2.61
C ASN A 126 14.54 -4.51 -2.26
N LYS A 127 13.84 -3.60 -1.57
CA LYS A 127 12.43 -3.79 -1.19
C LYS A 127 11.60 -2.53 -1.44
N VAL A 128 10.31 -2.75 -1.77
CA VAL A 128 9.31 -1.70 -1.83
C VAL A 128 8.13 -2.03 -0.92
N ALA A 129 7.76 -1.09 -0.05
CA ALA A 129 6.65 -1.23 0.87
C ALA A 129 5.39 -0.55 0.33
N TYR A 130 4.30 -1.31 0.23
CA TYR A 130 2.98 -0.82 -0.14
C TYR A 130 2.03 -0.81 1.05
N ALA A 131 1.21 0.23 1.13
CA ALA A 131 0.30 0.50 2.23
C ALA A 131 -1.03 -0.27 2.17
N HIS A 132 -1.03 -1.49 1.63
CA HIS A 132 -2.21 -2.33 1.66
C HIS A 132 -2.52 -2.76 3.09
N HIS A 133 -3.80 -2.70 3.44
CA HIS A 133 -4.31 -3.01 4.77
C HIS A 133 -5.31 -4.20 4.73
N MET A 134 -5.81 -4.63 5.88
CA MET A 134 -6.70 -5.77 6.03
C MET A 134 -7.93 -5.70 5.11
N ASP A 135 -8.55 -4.53 4.99
CA ASP A 135 -9.73 -4.35 4.15
C ASP A 135 -9.42 -4.54 2.66
N ASP A 136 -8.23 -4.11 2.20
CA ASP A 136 -7.78 -4.34 0.81
C ASP A 136 -7.64 -5.83 0.48
N VAL A 137 -7.20 -6.64 1.44
CA VAL A 137 -7.09 -8.10 1.29
C VAL A 137 -8.47 -8.70 1.08
N VAL A 138 -9.43 -8.35 1.94
CA VAL A 138 -10.82 -8.83 1.85
C VAL A 138 -11.46 -8.36 0.56
N GLU A 139 -11.34 -7.08 0.21
CA GLU A 139 -11.86 -6.51 -1.03
C GLU A 139 -11.29 -7.23 -2.27
N THR A 140 -9.98 -7.53 -2.27
CA THR A 140 -9.32 -8.24 -3.38
C THR A 140 -9.82 -9.67 -3.51
N MET A 141 -10.07 -10.38 -2.40
CA MET A 141 -10.66 -11.71 -2.42
C MET A 141 -12.05 -11.68 -3.09
N PHE A 142 -12.92 -10.73 -2.72
CA PHE A 142 -14.22 -10.58 -3.36
C PHE A 142 -14.11 -10.22 -4.85
N LEU A 143 -13.20 -9.33 -5.21
CA LEU A 143 -12.94 -8.98 -6.61
C LEU A 143 -12.56 -10.22 -7.44
N SER A 144 -11.63 -11.02 -6.94
CA SER A 144 -11.16 -12.21 -7.65
C SER A 144 -12.23 -13.29 -7.76
N MET A 145 -13.05 -13.49 -6.71
CA MET A 145 -14.16 -14.43 -6.75
C MET A 145 -15.27 -14.00 -7.73
N ILE A 146 -15.66 -12.73 -7.70
CA ILE A 146 -16.80 -12.23 -8.46
C ILE A 146 -16.46 -12.00 -9.94
N PHE A 147 -15.23 -11.50 -10.23
CA PHE A 147 -14.88 -11.04 -11.58
C PHE A 147 -13.82 -11.88 -12.28
N GLU A 148 -13.13 -12.78 -11.56
CA GLU A 148 -12.00 -13.55 -12.11
C GLU A 148 -12.15 -15.07 -11.88
N SER A 149 -13.24 -15.52 -11.28
CA SER A 149 -13.55 -16.94 -11.01
C SER A 149 -12.44 -17.69 -10.27
N ARG A 150 -11.77 -17.02 -9.32
CA ARG A 150 -10.67 -17.62 -8.56
C ARG A 150 -10.59 -17.13 -7.12
N PHE A 151 -10.04 -17.96 -6.23
CA PHE A 151 -9.69 -17.58 -4.87
C PHE A 151 -8.29 -16.98 -4.87
N TYR A 152 -8.23 -15.66 -4.92
CA TYR A 152 -6.95 -14.94 -4.96
C TYR A 152 -7.00 -13.66 -4.16
N CYS A 153 -5.93 -13.38 -3.42
CA CYS A 153 -5.56 -12.06 -2.96
C CYS A 153 -4.03 -11.91 -3.01
N PHE A 154 -3.55 -10.67 -3.07
CA PHE A 154 -2.12 -10.42 -3.07
C PHE A 154 -1.49 -10.94 -1.77
N PRO A 155 -0.34 -11.65 -1.82
CA PRO A 155 0.34 -12.12 -0.62
C PRO A 155 1.01 -10.98 0.16
N PRO A 156 1.31 -11.18 1.45
CA PRO A 156 2.04 -10.21 2.28
C PRO A 156 3.42 -9.84 1.74
N VAL A 157 4.10 -10.80 1.13
CA VAL A 157 5.40 -10.65 0.47
C VAL A 157 5.31 -11.18 -0.96
N THR A 158 5.85 -10.46 -1.92
CA THR A 158 5.89 -10.87 -3.34
C THR A 158 7.25 -10.53 -3.92
N TYR A 159 7.97 -11.51 -4.44
CA TYR A 159 9.15 -11.25 -5.25
C TYR A 159 8.74 -10.94 -6.69
N LEU A 160 9.33 -9.93 -7.28
CA LEU A 160 9.11 -9.49 -8.65
C LEU A 160 10.34 -9.82 -9.49
N ASP A 161 10.36 -11.00 -10.11
CA ASP A 161 11.52 -11.52 -10.85
C ASP A 161 12.08 -10.53 -11.87
N ARG A 162 11.20 -9.90 -12.68
CA ARG A 162 11.63 -8.93 -13.72
C ARG A 162 12.26 -7.66 -13.18
N ALA A 163 11.83 -7.23 -12.00
CA ALA A 163 12.31 -6.01 -11.36
C ALA A 163 13.40 -6.30 -10.33
N ASP A 164 13.61 -7.57 -9.98
CA ASP A 164 14.51 -8.02 -8.91
C ASP A 164 14.27 -7.21 -7.61
N LEU A 165 12.99 -7.13 -7.22
CA LEU A 165 12.52 -6.38 -6.07
C LEU A 165 11.56 -7.21 -5.24
N THR A 166 11.65 -7.11 -3.92
CA THR A 166 10.66 -7.68 -3.02
C THR A 166 9.63 -6.64 -2.60
N VAL A 167 8.36 -6.91 -2.91
CA VAL A 167 7.22 -6.12 -2.41
C VAL A 167 6.83 -6.62 -1.04
N ILE A 168 6.72 -5.73 -0.07
CA ILE A 168 6.24 -6.02 1.29
C ILE A 168 5.00 -5.20 1.62
N ARG A 169 4.13 -5.73 2.48
CA ARG A 169 2.86 -5.08 2.88
C ARG A 169 2.69 -5.08 4.41
N PRO A 170 3.45 -4.23 5.12
CA PRO A 170 3.54 -4.30 6.57
C PRO A 170 2.24 -3.98 7.32
N MET A 171 1.25 -3.33 6.67
CA MET A 171 -0.02 -2.96 7.32
C MET A 171 -1.16 -3.96 7.11
N ILE A 172 -0.91 -5.18 6.61
CA ILE A 172 -1.98 -6.16 6.33
C ILE A 172 -2.85 -6.53 7.53
N TYR A 173 -2.38 -6.32 8.76
CA TYR A 173 -3.15 -6.55 10.00
C TYR A 173 -3.88 -5.31 10.51
N VAL A 174 -3.67 -4.16 9.88
CA VAL A 174 -4.33 -2.90 10.24
C VAL A 174 -5.62 -2.75 9.44
N SER A 175 -6.71 -2.33 10.06
CA SER A 175 -7.96 -2.04 9.36
C SER A 175 -7.99 -0.62 8.79
N GLU A 176 -8.80 -0.38 7.74
CA GLU A 176 -8.99 0.97 7.18
C GLU A 176 -9.50 1.96 8.23
N ALA A 177 -10.40 1.51 9.13
CA ALA A 177 -10.90 2.33 10.22
C ALA A 177 -9.78 2.80 11.17
N GLU A 178 -8.81 1.91 11.45
CA GLU A 178 -7.65 2.22 12.28
C GLU A 178 -6.71 3.20 11.58
N VAL A 179 -6.49 3.05 10.27
CA VAL A 179 -5.72 4.01 9.46
C VAL A 179 -6.37 5.40 9.48
N LYS A 180 -7.71 5.47 9.27
CA LYS A 180 -8.47 6.72 9.37
C LYS A 180 -8.32 7.36 10.75
N GLY A 181 -8.47 6.57 11.80
CA GLY A 181 -8.30 7.04 13.18
C GLY A 181 -6.87 7.51 13.48
N PHE A 182 -5.85 6.88 12.90
CA PHE A 182 -4.47 7.32 13.01
C PHE A 182 -4.23 8.64 12.28
N ARG A 183 -4.64 8.73 11.01
CA ARG A 183 -4.54 9.94 10.19
C ARG A 183 -5.16 11.15 10.91
N ASN A 184 -6.37 10.98 11.48
CA ASN A 184 -7.06 12.07 12.18
C ASN A 184 -6.33 12.49 13.46
N LYS A 185 -5.84 11.52 14.24
CA LYS A 185 -5.15 11.79 15.51
C LYS A 185 -3.80 12.47 15.33
N TYR A 186 -3.04 12.07 14.31
CA TYR A 186 -1.69 12.58 14.05
C TYR A 186 -1.66 13.62 12.94
N HIS A 187 -2.83 14.09 12.49
CA HIS A 187 -2.99 15.14 11.48
C HIS A 187 -2.12 14.93 10.24
N LEU A 188 -2.09 13.67 9.73
CA LEU A 188 -1.27 13.38 8.56
C LEU A 188 -1.71 14.24 7.36
N PRO A 189 -0.76 14.85 6.63
CA PRO A 189 -1.02 15.80 5.55
C PRO A 189 -1.45 15.07 4.27
N VAL A 190 -2.69 14.59 4.25
CA VAL A 190 -3.25 13.89 3.08
C VAL A 190 -3.46 14.86 1.94
N VAL A 191 -2.89 14.55 0.79
CA VAL A 191 -3.03 15.30 -0.46
C VAL A 191 -4.17 14.72 -1.28
N GLY A 192 -5.00 15.57 -1.87
CA GLY A 192 -6.10 15.15 -2.74
C GLY A 192 -5.57 14.48 -4.02
N ASN A 193 -6.28 13.44 -4.48
CA ASN A 193 -5.97 12.82 -5.76
C ASN A 193 -6.57 13.65 -6.90
N PRO A 194 -5.77 14.24 -7.80
CA PRO A 194 -6.27 15.06 -8.89
C PRO A 194 -6.86 14.24 -10.06
N CYS A 195 -6.92 12.92 -9.96
CA CYS A 195 -7.41 12.06 -11.03
C CYS A 195 -8.92 12.26 -11.28
N PRO A 196 -9.37 12.57 -12.52
CA PRO A 196 -10.77 12.85 -12.81
C PRO A 196 -11.68 11.61 -12.78
N VAL A 197 -11.12 10.40 -12.75
CA VAL A 197 -11.87 9.11 -12.81
C VAL A 197 -11.94 8.45 -11.42
N ASP A 198 -11.69 9.18 -10.36
CA ASP A 198 -11.72 8.62 -9.00
C ASP A 198 -13.16 8.27 -8.58
N GLY A 199 -13.40 7.02 -8.16
CA GLY A 199 -14.64 6.60 -7.46
C GLY A 199 -15.57 5.60 -8.16
N ALA A 200 -15.50 5.37 -9.48
CA ALA A 200 -16.40 4.46 -10.21
C ALA A 200 -15.72 3.15 -10.63
N THR A 201 -15.23 2.35 -9.67
CA THR A 201 -14.45 1.14 -9.98
C THR A 201 -15.09 -0.14 -9.42
N LYS A 202 -14.77 -1.31 -10.01
CA LYS A 202 -15.09 -2.63 -9.46
C LYS A 202 -14.66 -2.76 -7.98
N ARG A 203 -13.56 -2.09 -7.60
CA ARG A 203 -13.07 -2.06 -6.21
C ARG A 203 -14.06 -1.34 -5.29
N GLN A 204 -14.67 -0.24 -5.74
CA GLN A 204 -15.67 0.47 -4.96
C GLN A 204 -16.93 -0.38 -4.74
N TYR A 205 -17.30 -1.20 -5.75
CA TYR A 205 -18.37 -2.18 -5.61
C TYR A 205 -18.04 -3.21 -4.53
N ALA A 206 -16.87 -3.87 -4.60
CA ALA A 206 -16.45 -4.85 -3.60
C ALA A 206 -16.39 -4.23 -2.18
N LYS A 207 -15.91 -3.00 -2.06
CA LYS A 207 -15.88 -2.26 -0.80
C LYS A 207 -17.28 -2.04 -0.20
N LYS A 208 -18.26 -1.65 -1.03
CA LYS A 208 -19.66 -1.50 -0.59
C LYS A 208 -20.25 -2.83 -0.14
N LEU A 209 -20.01 -3.90 -0.91
CA LEU A 209 -20.47 -5.25 -0.60
C LEU A 209 -19.90 -5.76 0.74
N VAL A 210 -18.60 -5.66 0.93
CA VAL A 210 -17.94 -6.06 2.18
C VAL A 210 -18.44 -5.24 3.38
N ARG A 211 -18.70 -3.95 3.16
CA ARG A 211 -19.30 -3.09 4.19
C ARG A 211 -20.70 -3.56 4.57
N GLN A 212 -21.56 -3.88 3.58
CA GLN A 212 -22.91 -4.39 3.80
C GLN A 212 -22.87 -5.70 4.59
N ILE A 213 -22.08 -6.68 4.13
CA ILE A 213 -21.91 -7.97 4.81
C ILE A 213 -21.48 -7.77 6.28
N ASN A 214 -20.57 -6.82 6.55
CA ASN A 214 -20.12 -6.59 7.90
C ASN A 214 -21.13 -5.80 8.78
N GLN A 215 -22.07 -5.06 8.16
CA GLN A 215 -23.22 -4.45 8.85
C GLN A 215 -24.24 -5.50 9.25
N ASP A 216 -24.59 -6.41 8.33
CA ASP A 216 -25.56 -7.47 8.56
C ASP A 216 -25.01 -8.53 9.53
N HIS A 217 -23.70 -8.77 9.47
CA HIS A 217 -22.98 -9.76 10.28
C HIS A 217 -21.75 -9.15 10.93
N PRO A 218 -21.86 -8.46 12.07
CA PRO A 218 -20.74 -7.81 12.74
C PRO A 218 -19.55 -8.75 12.94
N GLY A 219 -18.35 -8.29 12.56
CA GLY A 219 -17.12 -9.09 12.58
C GLY A 219 -16.90 -10.00 11.37
N ALA A 220 -17.80 -9.99 10.37
CA ALA A 220 -17.64 -10.80 9.16
C ALA A 220 -16.32 -10.48 8.41
N ARG A 221 -15.93 -9.20 8.34
CA ARG A 221 -14.67 -8.79 7.71
C ARG A 221 -13.46 -9.48 8.33
N GLN A 222 -13.39 -9.51 9.64
CA GLN A 222 -12.29 -10.16 10.36
C GLN A 222 -12.28 -11.67 10.16
N ARG A 223 -13.47 -12.30 10.12
CA ARG A 223 -13.59 -13.74 9.84
C ARG A 223 -13.16 -14.07 8.42
N ILE A 224 -13.54 -13.26 7.42
CA ILE A 224 -13.12 -13.44 6.03
C ILE A 224 -11.60 -13.25 5.90
N PHE A 225 -11.04 -12.22 6.53
CA PHE A 225 -9.59 -12.03 6.54
C PHE A 225 -8.86 -13.23 7.18
N ARG A 226 -9.39 -13.75 8.28
CA ARG A 226 -8.85 -14.95 8.92
C ARG A 226 -8.90 -16.17 8.00
N ALA A 227 -10.02 -16.35 7.28
CA ALA A 227 -10.16 -17.42 6.29
C ALA A 227 -9.13 -17.30 5.16
N VAL A 228 -8.75 -16.09 4.74
CA VAL A 228 -7.65 -15.87 3.77
C VAL A 228 -6.32 -16.30 4.36
N MET A 229 -6.03 -15.94 5.62
CA MET A 229 -4.76 -16.30 6.26
C MET A 229 -4.60 -17.81 6.52
N GLU A 230 -5.69 -18.51 6.80
CA GLU A 230 -5.72 -19.92 7.21
C GLU A 230 -6.13 -20.85 6.06
N GLY A 231 -6.64 -20.30 4.94
CA GLY A 231 -7.29 -21.04 3.86
C GLY A 231 -6.36 -21.55 2.75
N ASN A 232 -5.07 -21.71 3.01
CA ASN A 232 -4.08 -22.19 2.03
C ASN A 232 -4.00 -21.34 0.73
N ILE A 233 -4.31 -20.05 0.82
CA ILE A 233 -4.10 -19.12 -0.29
C ILE A 233 -2.60 -18.96 -0.54
N PRO A 234 -2.12 -19.08 -1.80
CA PRO A 234 -0.70 -19.00 -2.11
C PRO A 234 -0.02 -17.72 -1.55
N GLY A 235 1.10 -17.92 -0.87
CA GLY A 235 1.89 -16.82 -0.29
C GLY A 235 1.41 -16.30 1.07
N TRP A 236 0.35 -16.88 1.66
CA TRP A 236 -0.17 -16.50 2.97
C TRP A 236 0.30 -17.38 4.14
N SER A 237 1.08 -18.41 3.86
CA SER A 237 1.70 -19.22 4.91
C SER A 237 2.73 -18.39 5.68
N LYS A 238 2.61 -18.36 7.01
CA LYS A 238 3.58 -17.69 7.88
C LYS A 238 4.94 -18.42 7.79
N LYS A 239 6.00 -17.65 7.72
CA LYS A 239 7.36 -18.19 7.81
C LYS A 239 7.67 -18.39 9.30
N ARG A 240 7.91 -19.64 9.68
CA ARG A 240 8.34 -20.00 11.02
C ARG A 240 9.84 -19.77 11.20
#